data_c4ee6456dadcc3779afd71f476474429
#
_entry.id   c4ee6456dadcc3779afd71f476474429
#
_cell.length_a   1.000
_cell.length_b   1.000
_cell.length_c   1.000
_cell.angle_alpha   90.00
_cell.angle_beta   90.00
_cell.angle_gamma   90.00
#
_symmetry.space_group_name_H-M   'P 1'
#
loop_
_entity.id
_entity.type
_entity.pdbx_description
1 polymer ?
#
loop_
_entity_poly.entity_id
_entity_poly.type
_entity_poly.pdbx_seq_one_letter_code
_entity_poly.pdbx_strand_id
1 'polypeptide(L)'
;MTNRRPTKFARGELNVYSSPRDVADVTRALRTTGRRVMLVPTMGALHEGHLTLIRAARRVQGAVVIVSIFVNPLQFGAGEDLDAYPRTLDEDLALLREEGVEIAFTPTAADMYPNGTRTSVHPGPLGEDLEGASRPGHFAGVLTVVCKLLQIVRPDRAFFGEKDYQQLVLIRQMVTDLNIDTQIVGVPTVREADGLALSSRNRYLDEVEREHAGALSAALLAGMYAASGGAAATLDAARAVLDEVPAIEVDYLQVRDPMLGPAPYEGAARLLVAARLGRTRLVDNIAVDIGASSGIDGHPRVGSNDHELPWRN
;
A
#
# COMPACT_ATOMS: atom_id res chain seq x y z
N MET A 1 -18.24 15.08 31.77
CA MET A 1 -18.41 13.80 31.04
C MET A 1 -19.66 13.93 30.19
N THR A 2 -19.56 14.34 28.95
CA THR A 2 -20.72 14.49 28.04
C THR A 2 -21.16 13.10 27.61
N ASN A 3 -22.37 12.76 28.01
CA ASN A 3 -23.06 11.50 27.70
C ASN A 3 -23.46 11.51 26.19
N ARG A 4 -22.50 11.37 25.27
CA ARG A 4 -22.80 11.15 23.84
C ARG A 4 -23.33 9.73 23.70
N ARG A 5 -24.60 9.60 23.27
CA ARG A 5 -25.16 8.30 22.87
C ARG A 5 -24.27 7.72 21.79
N PRO A 6 -23.87 6.43 21.86
CA PRO A 6 -23.11 5.81 20.80
C PRO A 6 -23.89 5.94 19.50
N THR A 7 -23.22 6.39 18.46
CA THR A 7 -23.78 6.50 17.11
C THR A 7 -24.23 5.10 16.70
N LYS A 8 -25.52 4.88 16.47
CA LYS A 8 -26.07 3.55 16.14
C LYS A 8 -25.50 3.13 14.79
N PHE A 9 -24.85 1.96 14.74
CA PHE A 9 -24.52 1.30 13.49
C PHE A 9 -25.80 0.92 12.74
N ALA A 10 -25.99 1.47 11.54
CA ALA A 10 -27.09 1.16 10.64
C ALA A 10 -26.60 0.13 9.61
N ARG A 11 -27.21 -1.05 9.64
CA ARG A 11 -26.85 -2.14 8.71
C ARG A 11 -27.32 -1.82 7.30
N GLY A 12 -26.46 -2.02 6.32
CA GLY A 12 -26.78 -1.77 4.89
C GLY A 12 -26.57 -0.32 4.46
N GLU A 13 -26.06 0.52 5.34
CA GLU A 13 -25.73 1.91 5.06
C GLU A 13 -24.26 2.20 5.37
N LEU A 14 -23.67 3.21 4.74
CA LEU A 14 -22.36 3.72 5.10
C LEU A 14 -22.44 4.51 6.41
N ASN A 15 -21.80 4.01 7.45
CA ASN A 15 -21.69 4.68 8.74
C ASN A 15 -20.35 5.44 8.80
N VAL A 16 -20.40 6.75 9.03
CA VAL A 16 -19.20 7.60 9.08
C VAL A 16 -18.85 7.93 10.53
N TYR A 17 -17.62 7.62 10.93
CA TYR A 17 -17.11 7.89 12.27
C TYR A 17 -15.80 8.69 12.19
N SER A 18 -15.64 9.70 13.03
CA SER A 18 -14.38 10.42 13.22
C SER A 18 -13.65 10.04 14.51
N SER A 19 -14.39 9.56 15.51
CA SER A 19 -13.84 9.22 16.81
C SER A 19 -13.19 7.82 16.79
N PRO A 20 -11.89 7.67 17.16
CA PRO A 20 -11.25 6.38 17.36
C PRO A 20 -11.99 5.47 18.35
N ARG A 21 -12.57 6.05 19.39
CA ARG A 21 -13.32 5.30 20.41
C ARG A 21 -14.61 4.71 19.83
N ASP A 22 -15.36 5.51 19.05
CA ASP A 22 -16.62 5.05 18.49
C ASP A 22 -16.40 3.90 17.50
N VAL A 23 -15.35 4.00 16.64
CA VAL A 23 -14.95 2.89 15.76
C VAL A 23 -14.55 1.65 16.56
N ALA A 24 -13.74 1.79 17.61
CA ALA A 24 -13.32 0.67 18.44
C ALA A 24 -14.51 -0.02 19.13
N ASP A 25 -15.50 0.73 19.59
CA ASP A 25 -16.69 0.18 20.23
C ASP A 25 -17.58 -0.56 19.22
N VAL A 26 -17.78 0.00 18.02
CA VAL A 26 -18.56 -0.62 16.95
C VAL A 26 -17.88 -1.89 16.43
N THR A 27 -16.58 -1.88 16.16
CA THR A 27 -15.86 -3.06 15.68
C THR A 27 -15.84 -4.17 16.70
N ARG A 28 -15.72 -3.84 17.98
CA ARG A 28 -15.84 -4.81 19.07
C ARG A 28 -17.23 -5.46 19.07
N ALA A 29 -18.30 -4.66 18.97
CA ALA A 29 -19.66 -5.17 18.91
C ALA A 29 -19.90 -6.05 17.68
N LEU A 30 -19.39 -5.67 16.52
CA LEU A 30 -19.51 -6.48 15.30
C LEU A 30 -18.85 -7.86 15.45
N ARG A 31 -17.67 -7.93 16.03
CA ARG A 31 -16.99 -9.21 16.29
C ARG A 31 -17.77 -10.13 17.24
N THR A 32 -18.46 -9.59 18.26
CA THR A 32 -19.30 -10.42 19.14
C THR A 32 -20.46 -11.06 18.41
N THR A 33 -20.84 -10.57 17.23
CA THR A 33 -21.87 -11.16 16.37
C THR A 33 -21.32 -12.18 15.35
N GLY A 34 -20.02 -12.51 15.43
CA GLY A 34 -19.35 -13.42 14.50
C GLY A 34 -18.97 -12.78 13.16
N ARG A 35 -19.08 -11.46 13.02
CA ARG A 35 -18.65 -10.74 11.81
C ARG A 35 -17.11 -10.59 11.79
N ARG A 36 -16.54 -10.71 10.60
CA ARG A 36 -15.11 -10.48 10.37
C ARG A 36 -14.87 -9.03 9.99
N VAL A 37 -13.94 -8.37 10.64
CA VAL A 37 -13.62 -6.97 10.41
C VAL A 37 -12.45 -6.87 9.43
N MET A 38 -12.68 -6.21 8.29
CA MET A 38 -11.66 -5.94 7.27
C MET A 38 -11.34 -4.45 7.28
N LEU A 39 -10.05 -4.12 7.20
CA LEU A 39 -9.58 -2.72 7.14
C LEU A 39 -8.89 -2.44 5.81
N VAL A 40 -9.24 -1.33 5.19
CA VAL A 40 -8.55 -0.74 4.03
C VAL A 40 -8.07 0.65 4.42
N PRO A 41 -6.80 0.83 4.82
CA PRO A 41 -6.27 2.15 5.13
C PRO A 41 -6.02 2.96 3.86
N THR A 42 -6.52 4.19 3.82
CA THR A 42 -6.31 5.14 2.72
C THR A 42 -6.05 6.56 3.24
N MET A 43 -5.55 7.42 2.36
CA MET A 43 -5.46 8.86 2.62
C MET A 43 -6.57 9.67 1.92
N GLY A 44 -7.55 9.00 1.32
CA GLY A 44 -8.57 9.62 0.48
C GLY A 44 -8.11 9.80 -0.97
N ALA A 45 -8.82 10.63 -1.74
CA ALA A 45 -8.69 10.76 -3.18
C ALA A 45 -8.77 9.38 -3.86
N LEU A 46 -9.85 8.65 -3.55
CA LEU A 46 -10.02 7.26 -3.93
C LEU A 46 -10.04 7.11 -5.45
N HIS A 47 -9.39 6.07 -5.93
CA HIS A 47 -9.32 5.70 -7.33
C HIS A 47 -9.45 4.17 -7.46
N GLU A 48 -9.51 3.64 -8.69
CA GLU A 48 -9.72 2.21 -8.97
C GLU A 48 -8.76 1.29 -8.21
N GLY A 49 -7.53 1.71 -7.95
CA GLY A 49 -6.59 0.98 -7.10
C GLY A 49 -7.13 0.76 -5.68
N HIS A 50 -7.71 1.78 -5.06
CA HIS A 50 -8.35 1.67 -3.74
C HIS A 50 -9.63 0.84 -3.79
N LEU A 51 -10.44 1.01 -4.85
CA LEU A 51 -11.67 0.22 -5.02
C LEU A 51 -11.37 -1.28 -5.18
N THR A 52 -10.26 -1.63 -5.82
CA THR A 52 -9.79 -3.01 -5.91
C THR A 52 -9.45 -3.60 -4.53
N LEU A 53 -8.82 -2.82 -3.62
CA LEU A 53 -8.60 -3.24 -2.22
C LEU A 53 -9.93 -3.49 -1.50
N ILE A 54 -10.89 -2.59 -1.65
CA ILE A 54 -12.22 -2.68 -1.04
C ILE A 54 -12.94 -3.93 -1.54
N ARG A 55 -12.95 -4.17 -2.85
CA ARG A 55 -13.57 -5.36 -3.45
C ARG A 55 -12.90 -6.65 -2.99
N ALA A 56 -11.56 -6.67 -2.84
CA ALA A 56 -10.84 -7.80 -2.27
C ALA A 56 -11.26 -8.07 -0.81
N ALA A 57 -11.39 -7.03 0.01
CA ALA A 57 -11.85 -7.12 1.38
C ALA A 57 -13.30 -7.67 1.47
N ARG A 58 -14.19 -7.23 0.59
CA ARG A 58 -15.60 -7.66 0.54
C ARG A 58 -15.80 -9.12 0.13
N ARG A 59 -14.83 -9.73 -0.58
CA ARG A 59 -14.90 -11.17 -0.94
C ARG A 59 -14.76 -12.10 0.27
N VAL A 60 -14.29 -11.58 1.41
CA VAL A 60 -14.18 -12.38 2.65
C VAL A 60 -15.59 -12.64 3.19
N GLN A 61 -15.94 -13.91 3.36
CA GLN A 61 -17.28 -14.29 3.86
C GLN A 61 -17.52 -13.70 5.25
N GLY A 62 -18.66 -13.05 5.44
CA GLY A 62 -19.05 -12.41 6.69
C GLY A 62 -18.30 -11.11 7.00
N ALA A 63 -17.59 -10.56 6.02
CA ALA A 63 -16.87 -9.30 6.18
C ALA A 63 -17.77 -8.13 6.56
N VAL A 64 -17.23 -7.24 7.37
CA VAL A 64 -17.60 -5.82 7.48
C VAL A 64 -16.37 -5.02 7.08
N VAL A 65 -16.50 -4.24 6.02
CA VAL A 65 -15.39 -3.47 5.49
C VAL A 65 -15.37 -2.09 6.11
N ILE A 66 -14.21 -1.73 6.65
CA ILE A 66 -13.89 -0.41 7.18
C ILE A 66 -12.85 0.21 6.28
N VAL A 67 -13.14 1.38 5.74
CA VAL A 67 -12.17 2.19 5.00
C VAL A 67 -11.78 3.37 5.86
N SER A 68 -10.49 3.53 6.19
CA SER A 68 -10.04 4.76 6.81
C SER A 68 -9.64 5.77 5.74
N ILE A 69 -10.05 7.03 5.92
CA ILE A 69 -9.64 8.17 5.11
C ILE A 69 -8.94 9.15 6.04
N PHE A 70 -7.61 9.13 6.03
CA PHE A 70 -6.80 9.97 6.91
C PHE A 70 -5.49 10.38 6.27
N VAL A 71 -5.33 11.67 5.96
CA VAL A 71 -4.06 12.25 5.53
C VAL A 71 -3.18 12.42 6.76
N ASN A 72 -2.23 11.49 6.92
CA ASN A 72 -1.39 11.43 8.11
C ASN A 72 -0.21 12.41 8.02
N PRO A 73 -0.13 13.46 8.85
CA PRO A 73 0.95 14.44 8.76
C PRO A 73 2.33 13.87 9.10
N LEU A 74 2.41 12.75 9.85
CA LEU A 74 3.69 12.20 10.30
C LEU A 74 4.51 11.54 9.19
N GLN A 75 3.87 11.19 8.07
CA GLN A 75 4.55 10.52 6.96
C GLN A 75 5.01 11.47 5.85
N PHE A 76 4.82 12.78 6.04
CA PHE A 76 5.27 13.81 5.11
C PHE A 76 6.47 14.55 5.69
N GLY A 77 7.55 14.57 4.92
CA GLY A 77 8.75 15.34 5.24
C GLY A 77 8.55 16.85 4.98
N ALA A 78 9.52 17.63 5.42
CA ALA A 78 9.55 19.06 5.11
C ALA A 78 9.65 19.27 3.59
N GLY A 79 8.67 20.00 3.02
CA GLY A 79 8.62 20.29 1.57
C GLY A 79 7.91 19.21 0.73
N GLU A 80 7.37 18.16 1.35
CA GLU A 80 6.47 17.24 0.65
C GLU A 80 5.05 17.81 0.48
N ASP A 81 4.23 17.11 -0.30
CA ASP A 81 2.92 17.53 -0.79
C ASP A 81 1.76 17.49 0.23
N LEU A 82 2.02 17.59 1.55
CA LEU A 82 0.99 17.50 2.59
C LEU A 82 -0.14 18.52 2.41
N ASP A 83 0.20 19.77 2.12
CA ASP A 83 -0.79 20.85 1.94
C ASP A 83 -1.51 20.74 0.60
N ALA A 84 -0.82 20.23 -0.42
CA ALA A 84 -1.35 20.01 -1.77
C ALA A 84 -2.05 18.66 -1.92
N TYR A 85 -1.96 17.77 -0.91
CA TYR A 85 -2.56 16.43 -1.00
C TYR A 85 -4.09 16.54 -1.16
N PRO A 86 -4.69 15.86 -2.16
CA PRO A 86 -6.11 16.00 -2.46
C PRO A 86 -7.00 15.61 -1.27
N ARG A 87 -8.00 16.45 -1.00
CA ARG A 87 -8.99 16.22 0.05
C ARG A 87 -10.39 16.25 -0.57
N THR A 88 -10.87 15.09 -0.96
CA THR A 88 -12.12 14.86 -1.72
C THR A 88 -13.12 14.03 -0.91
N LEU A 89 -13.29 14.36 0.38
CA LEU A 89 -14.03 13.49 1.30
C LEU A 89 -15.45 13.17 0.82
N ASP A 90 -16.19 14.14 0.29
CA ASP A 90 -17.58 13.92 -0.15
C ASP A 90 -17.64 12.96 -1.35
N GLU A 91 -16.71 13.10 -2.31
CA GLU A 91 -16.56 12.21 -3.46
C GLU A 91 -16.14 10.81 -2.98
N ASP A 92 -15.18 10.73 -2.08
CA ASP A 92 -14.72 9.47 -1.50
C ASP A 92 -15.87 8.73 -0.79
N LEU A 93 -16.67 9.44 0.02
CA LEU A 93 -17.82 8.85 0.69
C LEU A 93 -18.91 8.39 -0.29
N ALA A 94 -19.09 9.07 -1.43
CA ALA A 94 -19.99 8.63 -2.49
C ALA A 94 -19.52 7.31 -3.09
N LEU A 95 -18.24 7.21 -3.45
CA LEU A 95 -17.63 5.96 -3.95
C LEU A 95 -17.74 4.81 -2.92
N LEU A 96 -17.52 5.09 -1.64
CA LEU A 96 -17.66 4.06 -0.60
C LEU A 96 -19.09 3.54 -0.47
N ARG A 97 -20.11 4.40 -0.68
CA ARG A 97 -21.52 3.97 -0.71
C ARG A 97 -21.82 3.07 -1.90
N GLU A 98 -21.32 3.44 -3.07
CA GLU A 98 -21.48 2.64 -4.31
C GLU A 98 -20.80 1.28 -4.16
N GLU A 99 -19.61 1.24 -3.56
CA GLU A 99 -18.91 -0.02 -3.26
C GLU A 99 -19.51 -0.80 -2.09
N GLY A 100 -20.58 -0.30 -1.45
CA GLY A 100 -21.27 -0.97 -0.35
C GLY A 100 -20.41 -1.18 0.90
N VAL A 101 -19.52 -0.22 1.20
CA VAL A 101 -18.74 -0.18 2.43
C VAL A 101 -19.64 0.16 3.62
N GLU A 102 -19.48 -0.54 4.73
CA GLU A 102 -20.33 -0.33 5.91
C GLU A 102 -19.81 0.77 6.83
N ILE A 103 -18.48 0.98 6.89
CA ILE A 103 -17.89 1.95 7.81
C ILE A 103 -16.81 2.77 7.10
N ALA A 104 -16.94 4.10 7.15
CA ALA A 104 -15.88 5.04 6.86
C ALA A 104 -15.33 5.61 8.17
N PHE A 105 -14.03 5.50 8.38
CA PHE A 105 -13.33 6.12 9.51
C PHE A 105 -12.55 7.34 9.02
N THR A 106 -13.03 8.52 9.37
CA THR A 106 -12.54 9.82 8.85
C THR A 106 -12.04 10.71 9.99
N PRO A 107 -10.98 10.28 10.73
CA PRO A 107 -10.47 11.05 11.85
C PRO A 107 -9.69 12.28 11.39
N THR A 108 -9.64 13.30 12.26
CA THR A 108 -8.71 14.42 12.14
C THR A 108 -7.35 14.08 12.78
N ALA A 109 -6.33 14.90 12.50
CA ALA A 109 -5.06 14.77 13.19
C ALA A 109 -5.17 14.94 14.72
N ALA A 110 -6.09 15.80 15.19
CA ALA A 110 -6.37 15.94 16.61
C ALA A 110 -7.03 14.70 17.23
N ASP A 111 -7.88 14.00 16.48
CA ASP A 111 -8.46 12.73 16.92
C ASP A 111 -7.42 11.62 17.02
N MET A 112 -6.51 11.56 16.05
CA MET A 112 -5.45 10.54 16.01
C MET A 112 -4.31 10.85 16.98
N TYR A 113 -3.97 12.11 17.19
CA TYR A 113 -2.84 12.56 18.02
C TYR A 113 -3.22 13.65 19.01
N PRO A 114 -4.15 13.37 19.96
CA PRO A 114 -4.75 14.40 20.84
C PRO A 114 -3.73 15.08 21.77
N ASN A 115 -2.59 14.47 22.01
CA ASN A 115 -1.52 15.01 22.86
C ASN A 115 -0.20 15.21 22.07
N GLY A 116 -0.28 15.32 20.75
CA GLY A 116 0.86 15.24 19.86
C GLY A 116 1.43 13.81 19.77
N THR A 117 2.48 13.64 18.98
CA THR A 117 3.14 12.34 18.78
C THR A 117 4.25 12.18 19.82
N ARG A 118 4.03 11.35 20.82
CA ARG A 118 5.00 11.09 21.91
C ARG A 118 5.64 9.72 21.81
N THR A 119 5.02 8.81 21.06
CA THR A 119 5.49 7.44 20.82
C THR A 119 5.41 7.18 19.34
N SER A 120 6.42 6.57 18.77
CA SER A 120 6.49 6.19 17.35
C SER A 120 6.97 4.76 17.20
N VAL A 121 6.64 4.15 16.06
CA VAL A 121 7.19 2.86 15.65
C VAL A 121 8.41 3.14 14.78
N HIS A 122 9.56 2.57 15.15
CA HIS A 122 10.79 2.68 14.37
C HIS A 122 10.84 1.54 13.33
N PRO A 123 11.07 1.85 12.04
CA PRO A 123 10.99 0.84 10.96
C PRO A 123 12.20 -0.11 10.88
N GLY A 124 13.25 0.12 11.66
CA GLY A 124 14.53 -0.60 11.53
C GLY A 124 15.31 -0.22 10.26
N PRO A 125 16.41 -0.95 9.96
CA PRO A 125 17.32 -0.60 8.86
C PRO A 125 16.64 -0.55 7.48
N LEU A 126 15.67 -1.42 7.20
CA LEU A 126 14.94 -1.39 5.94
C LEU A 126 14.18 -0.08 5.72
N GLY A 127 13.79 0.59 6.79
CA GLY A 127 13.12 1.90 6.71
C GLY A 127 14.04 3.06 6.36
N GLU A 128 15.34 2.83 6.23
CA GLU A 128 16.37 3.82 5.87
C GLU A 128 16.94 3.56 4.46
N ASP A 129 16.53 2.46 3.80
CA ASP A 129 16.92 2.07 2.44
C ASP A 129 15.82 2.44 1.43
N LEU A 130 16.11 2.44 0.13
CA LEU A 130 15.16 2.68 -0.97
C LEU A 130 14.33 3.96 -0.77
N GLU A 131 13.00 3.81 -0.60
CA GLU A 131 12.11 4.94 -0.31
C GLU A 131 12.47 5.66 1.00
N GLY A 132 12.95 4.92 2.00
CA GLY A 132 13.36 5.50 3.28
C GLY A 132 14.60 6.38 3.17
N ALA A 133 15.54 6.04 2.29
CA ALA A 133 16.69 6.87 1.99
C ALA A 133 16.29 8.19 1.30
N SER A 134 15.33 8.12 0.37
CA SER A 134 14.80 9.29 -0.34
C SER A 134 13.87 10.16 0.52
N ARG A 135 13.23 9.57 1.53
CA ARG A 135 12.21 10.21 2.38
C ARG A 135 12.47 9.93 3.87
N PRO A 136 13.51 10.54 4.47
CA PRO A 136 13.85 10.29 5.88
C PRO A 136 12.66 10.52 6.82
N GLY A 137 12.38 9.54 7.71
CA GLY A 137 11.28 9.60 8.66
C GLY A 137 9.92 9.15 8.13
N HIS A 138 9.75 9.01 6.81
CA HIS A 138 8.49 8.60 6.18
C HIS A 138 7.91 7.32 6.78
N PHE A 139 8.71 6.25 6.83
CA PHE A 139 8.21 4.97 7.32
C PHE A 139 7.96 4.93 8.82
N ALA A 140 8.65 5.73 9.62
CA ALA A 140 8.29 5.89 11.03
C ALA A 140 6.89 6.50 11.18
N GLY A 141 6.54 7.48 10.33
CA GLY A 141 5.21 8.05 10.26
C GLY A 141 4.15 7.05 9.80
N VAL A 142 4.44 6.28 8.73
CA VAL A 142 3.54 5.25 8.19
C VAL A 142 3.29 4.14 9.21
N LEU A 143 4.33 3.55 9.78
CA LEU A 143 4.18 2.45 10.73
C LEU A 143 3.46 2.90 12.00
N THR A 144 3.70 4.14 12.46
CA THR A 144 3.01 4.69 13.62
C THR A 144 1.51 4.83 13.37
N VAL A 145 1.09 5.39 12.23
CA VAL A 145 -0.35 5.53 11.93
C VAL A 145 -1.01 4.18 11.67
N VAL A 146 -0.34 3.27 10.94
CA VAL A 146 -0.88 1.94 10.67
C VAL A 146 -1.02 1.15 11.96
N CYS A 147 -0.02 1.15 12.84
CA CYS A 147 -0.11 0.52 14.16
C CYS A 147 -1.32 1.07 14.95
N LYS A 148 -1.52 2.39 14.97
CA LYS A 148 -2.69 2.99 15.63
C LYS A 148 -4.01 2.53 15.01
N LEU A 149 -4.11 2.51 13.67
CA LEU A 149 -5.31 2.05 12.97
C LEU A 149 -5.61 0.58 13.29
N LEU A 150 -4.59 -0.28 13.28
CA LEU A 150 -4.74 -1.69 13.64
C LEU A 150 -5.20 -1.85 15.09
N GLN A 151 -4.69 -1.06 16.04
CA GLN A 151 -5.09 -1.11 17.44
C GLN A 151 -6.50 -0.54 17.69
N ILE A 152 -6.92 0.49 16.95
CA ILE A 152 -8.26 1.08 17.04
C ILE A 152 -9.31 0.12 16.48
N VAL A 153 -9.08 -0.35 15.25
CA VAL A 153 -10.05 -1.17 14.50
C VAL A 153 -9.99 -2.63 14.93
N ARG A 154 -8.81 -3.15 15.25
CA ARG A 154 -8.49 -4.57 15.49
C ARG A 154 -9.07 -5.46 14.39
N PRO A 155 -8.67 -5.26 13.12
CA PRO A 155 -9.25 -6.02 12.03
C PRO A 155 -8.70 -7.45 12.01
N ASP A 156 -9.51 -8.40 11.50
CA ASP A 156 -9.02 -9.75 11.20
C ASP A 156 -8.02 -9.72 10.03
N ARG A 157 -8.29 -8.83 9.05
CA ARG A 157 -7.39 -8.59 7.90
C ARG A 157 -7.30 -7.11 7.57
N ALA A 158 -6.11 -6.67 7.16
CA ALA A 158 -5.89 -5.33 6.61
C ALA A 158 -5.27 -5.45 5.20
N PHE A 159 -5.81 -4.67 4.24
CA PHE A 159 -5.49 -4.75 2.82
C PHE A 159 -4.66 -3.57 2.38
N PHE A 160 -3.53 -3.85 1.72
CA PHE A 160 -2.59 -2.84 1.22
C PHE A 160 -2.23 -3.14 -0.23
N GLY A 161 -2.00 -2.11 -1.05
CA GLY A 161 -1.54 -2.28 -2.42
C GLY A 161 -0.07 -2.69 -2.47
N GLU A 162 0.27 -3.62 -3.36
CA GLU A 162 1.67 -4.01 -3.63
C GLU A 162 2.45 -2.93 -4.37
N LYS A 163 1.79 -1.89 -4.85
CA LYS A 163 2.46 -0.75 -5.48
C LYS A 163 3.52 -0.12 -4.54
N ASP A 164 3.16 0.09 -3.29
CA ASP A 164 4.07 0.59 -2.25
C ASP A 164 4.70 -0.59 -1.50
N TYR A 165 5.49 -1.39 -2.23
CA TYR A 165 5.93 -2.71 -1.78
C TYR A 165 6.78 -2.68 -0.52
N GLN A 166 7.69 -1.72 -0.40
CA GLN A 166 8.50 -1.55 0.81
C GLN A 166 7.62 -1.22 2.02
N GLN A 167 6.59 -0.39 1.85
CA GLN A 167 5.60 -0.15 2.89
C GLN A 167 4.91 -1.43 3.33
N LEU A 168 4.48 -2.27 2.37
CA LEU A 168 3.83 -3.55 2.66
C LEU A 168 4.75 -4.48 3.45
N VAL A 169 6.02 -4.60 3.07
CA VAL A 169 7.01 -5.43 3.78
C VAL A 169 7.22 -4.92 5.20
N LEU A 170 7.43 -3.62 5.38
CA LEU A 170 7.61 -3.01 6.71
C LEU A 170 6.38 -3.17 7.61
N ILE A 171 5.16 -3.07 7.05
CA ILE A 171 3.93 -3.32 7.81
C ILE A 171 3.83 -4.78 8.25
N ARG A 172 4.18 -5.74 7.39
CA ARG A 172 4.23 -7.15 7.74
C ARG A 172 5.25 -7.43 8.84
N GLN A 173 6.44 -6.85 8.73
CA GLN A 173 7.46 -6.91 9.77
C GLN A 173 6.94 -6.36 11.09
N MET A 174 6.37 -5.15 11.11
CA MET A 174 5.79 -4.54 12.31
C MET A 174 4.72 -5.43 12.97
N VAL A 175 3.83 -6.00 12.18
CA VAL A 175 2.75 -6.88 12.68
C VAL A 175 3.33 -8.13 13.34
N THR A 176 4.37 -8.72 12.75
CA THR A 176 5.07 -9.89 13.29
C THR A 176 5.84 -9.52 14.57
N ASP A 177 6.66 -8.48 14.53
CA ASP A 177 7.54 -8.10 15.63
C ASP A 177 6.77 -7.62 16.87
N LEU A 178 5.63 -6.96 16.66
CA LEU A 178 4.77 -6.44 17.74
C LEU A 178 3.63 -7.40 18.13
N ASN A 179 3.59 -8.61 17.55
CA ASN A 179 2.55 -9.61 17.80
C ASN A 179 1.13 -9.04 17.64
N ILE A 180 0.91 -8.28 16.57
CA ILE A 180 -0.41 -7.71 16.26
C ILE A 180 -1.25 -8.80 15.58
N ASP A 181 -2.40 -9.14 16.18
CA ASP A 181 -3.31 -10.17 15.66
C ASP A 181 -4.13 -9.66 14.47
N THR A 182 -3.46 -9.45 13.34
CA THR A 182 -4.06 -8.99 12.08
C THR A 182 -3.30 -9.60 10.91
N GLN A 183 -4.00 -10.26 10.00
CA GLN A 183 -3.40 -10.73 8.75
C GLN A 183 -3.23 -9.57 7.76
N ILE A 184 -2.01 -9.33 7.26
CA ILE A 184 -1.74 -8.32 6.23
C ILE A 184 -1.84 -8.95 4.84
N VAL A 185 -2.77 -8.45 4.03
CA VAL A 185 -3.04 -8.92 2.66
C VAL A 185 -2.49 -7.90 1.67
N GLY A 186 -1.54 -8.33 0.84
CA GLY A 186 -1.10 -7.57 -0.34
C GLY A 186 -2.10 -7.76 -1.49
N VAL A 187 -2.42 -6.69 -2.19
CA VAL A 187 -3.27 -6.73 -3.39
C VAL A 187 -2.44 -6.23 -4.57
N PRO A 188 -2.42 -6.96 -5.69
CA PRO A 188 -1.61 -6.61 -6.85
C PRO A 188 -1.85 -5.18 -7.33
N THR A 189 -0.79 -4.56 -7.86
CA THR A 189 -0.82 -3.21 -8.42
C THR A 189 -1.83 -3.12 -9.57
N VAL A 190 -2.79 -2.20 -9.46
CA VAL A 190 -3.69 -1.86 -10.57
C VAL A 190 -2.98 -0.89 -11.50
N ARG A 191 -3.10 -1.14 -12.80
CA ARG A 191 -2.43 -0.37 -13.84
C ARG A 191 -3.42 0.28 -14.79
N GLU A 192 -3.05 1.40 -15.35
CA GLU A 192 -3.74 2.03 -16.47
C GLU A 192 -3.54 1.22 -17.77
N ALA A 193 -4.26 1.57 -18.83
CA ALA A 193 -4.23 0.80 -20.09
C ALA A 193 -2.84 0.71 -20.73
N ASP A 194 -1.99 1.70 -20.50
CA ASP A 194 -0.59 1.76 -20.95
C ASP A 194 0.41 1.10 -19.99
N GLY A 195 -0.09 0.51 -18.91
CA GLY A 195 0.70 -0.19 -17.91
C GLY A 195 1.17 0.67 -16.73
N LEU A 196 1.03 1.99 -16.74
CA LEU A 196 1.42 2.84 -15.63
C LEU A 196 0.64 2.46 -14.36
N ALA A 197 1.35 2.29 -13.24
CA ALA A 197 0.73 2.01 -11.95
C ALA A 197 -0.19 3.15 -11.53
N LEU A 198 -1.44 2.84 -11.13
CA LEU A 198 -2.40 3.82 -10.66
C LEU A 198 -1.90 4.51 -9.39
N SER A 199 -1.88 5.83 -9.42
CA SER A 199 -1.47 6.69 -8.30
C SER A 199 -2.24 8.01 -8.33
N SER A 200 -2.60 8.52 -7.15
CA SER A 200 -3.16 9.88 -7.04
C SER A 200 -2.18 10.96 -7.53
N ARG A 201 -0.88 10.67 -7.55
CA ARG A 201 0.17 11.55 -8.07
C ARG A 201 0.25 11.61 -9.59
N ASN A 202 -0.35 10.65 -10.33
CA ASN A 202 -0.38 10.70 -11.80
C ASN A 202 -1.06 11.97 -12.32
N ARG A 203 -1.97 12.57 -11.55
CA ARG A 203 -2.63 13.85 -11.87
C ARG A 203 -1.70 15.07 -11.91
N TYR A 204 -0.49 14.96 -11.36
CA TYR A 204 0.49 16.05 -11.36
C TYR A 204 1.35 16.07 -12.62
N LEU A 205 1.32 14.99 -13.41
CA LEU A 205 2.04 14.85 -14.66
C LEU A 205 1.34 15.71 -15.74
N ASP A 206 2.11 16.48 -16.48
CA ASP A 206 1.63 17.05 -17.73
C ASP A 206 1.51 15.97 -18.82
N GLU A 207 1.03 16.35 -20.01
CA GLU A 207 0.77 15.40 -21.08
C GLU A 207 2.05 14.67 -21.56
N VAL A 208 3.17 15.38 -21.63
CA VAL A 208 4.47 14.83 -22.05
C VAL A 208 5.06 13.95 -20.95
N GLU A 209 5.04 14.43 -19.71
CA GLU A 209 5.47 13.64 -18.53
C GLU A 209 4.63 12.37 -18.38
N ARG A 210 3.32 12.46 -18.67
CA ARG A 210 2.40 11.32 -18.60
C ARG A 210 2.74 10.26 -19.67
N GLU A 211 3.11 10.66 -20.87
CA GLU A 211 3.57 9.75 -21.93
C GLU A 211 4.88 9.06 -21.51
N HIS A 212 5.86 9.83 -21.03
CA HIS A 212 7.14 9.31 -20.57
C HIS A 212 7.01 8.35 -19.36
N ALA A 213 6.02 8.57 -18.48
CA ALA A 213 5.82 7.74 -17.30
C ALA A 213 5.55 6.26 -17.63
N GLY A 214 5.00 5.97 -18.81
CA GLY A 214 4.80 4.61 -19.32
C GLY A 214 6.09 3.79 -19.41
N ALA A 215 7.24 4.45 -19.58
CA ALA A 215 8.55 3.78 -19.64
C ALA A 215 8.90 3.07 -18.32
N LEU A 216 8.38 3.50 -17.17
CA LEU A 216 8.59 2.80 -15.89
C LEU A 216 8.03 1.38 -15.94
N SER A 217 6.79 1.22 -16.41
CA SER A 217 6.17 -0.09 -16.57
C SER A 217 6.87 -0.92 -17.65
N ALA A 218 7.23 -0.31 -18.78
CA ALA A 218 7.96 -0.98 -19.85
C ALA A 218 9.33 -1.51 -19.37
N ALA A 219 10.06 -0.72 -18.58
CA ALA A 219 11.32 -1.12 -17.97
C ALA A 219 11.17 -2.32 -17.03
N LEU A 220 10.16 -2.29 -16.16
CA LEU A 220 9.88 -3.41 -15.26
C LEU A 220 9.55 -4.69 -16.04
N LEU A 221 8.78 -4.59 -17.12
CA LEU A 221 8.46 -5.73 -18.00
C LEU A 221 9.70 -6.25 -18.72
N ALA A 222 10.55 -5.35 -19.27
CA ALA A 222 11.80 -5.75 -19.90
C ALA A 222 12.71 -6.50 -18.92
N GLY A 223 12.86 -5.98 -17.70
CA GLY A 223 13.60 -6.66 -16.64
C GLY A 223 13.00 -8.02 -16.28
N MET A 224 11.69 -8.11 -16.16
CA MET A 224 11.00 -9.38 -15.88
C MET A 224 11.26 -10.44 -16.96
N TYR A 225 11.22 -10.06 -18.23
CA TYR A 225 11.51 -10.99 -19.33
C TYR A 225 12.99 -11.43 -19.37
N ALA A 226 13.92 -10.59 -18.90
CA ALA A 226 15.34 -10.91 -18.83
C ALA A 226 15.74 -11.69 -17.55
N ALA A 227 14.80 -11.93 -16.62
CA ALA A 227 15.08 -12.45 -15.27
C ALA A 227 15.73 -13.85 -15.28
N SER A 228 15.47 -14.67 -16.32
CA SER A 228 16.14 -15.96 -16.49
C SER A 228 17.68 -15.86 -16.65
N GLY A 229 18.18 -14.70 -17.09
CA GLY A 229 19.62 -14.40 -17.18
C GLY A 229 20.25 -13.94 -15.86
N GLY A 230 19.50 -13.89 -14.76
CA GLY A 230 19.98 -13.46 -13.46
C GLY A 230 19.68 -11.98 -13.15
N ALA A 231 19.99 -11.56 -11.92
CA ALA A 231 19.69 -10.21 -11.44
C ALA A 231 20.38 -9.11 -12.28
N ALA A 232 21.61 -9.34 -12.76
CA ALA A 232 22.32 -8.38 -13.60
C ALA A 232 21.60 -8.18 -14.94
N ALA A 233 21.24 -9.26 -15.64
CA ALA A 233 20.50 -9.17 -16.90
C ALA A 233 19.13 -8.49 -16.72
N THR A 234 18.44 -8.73 -15.59
CA THR A 234 17.20 -8.06 -15.21
C THR A 234 17.38 -6.55 -15.12
N LEU A 235 18.42 -6.10 -14.42
CA LEU A 235 18.72 -4.68 -14.25
C LEU A 235 19.16 -4.03 -15.56
N ASP A 236 20.00 -4.68 -16.34
CA ASP A 236 20.51 -4.16 -17.61
C ASP A 236 19.36 -3.95 -18.61
N ALA A 237 18.44 -4.92 -18.73
CA ALA A 237 17.28 -4.81 -19.60
C ALA A 237 16.34 -3.69 -19.17
N ALA A 238 16.06 -3.56 -17.87
CA ALA A 238 15.23 -2.49 -17.35
C ALA A 238 15.88 -1.11 -17.52
N ARG A 239 17.20 -1.02 -17.28
CA ARG A 239 17.97 0.21 -17.43
C ARG A 239 17.95 0.70 -18.87
N ALA A 240 18.17 -0.19 -19.84
CA ALA A 240 18.19 0.15 -21.27
C ALA A 240 16.88 0.87 -21.70
N VAL A 241 15.73 0.44 -21.19
CA VAL A 241 14.45 1.11 -21.50
C VAL A 241 14.35 2.50 -20.86
N LEU A 242 14.83 2.66 -19.62
CA LEU A 242 14.78 3.97 -18.93
C LEU A 242 15.73 4.98 -19.58
N ASP A 243 16.89 4.53 -20.05
CA ASP A 243 17.91 5.38 -20.67
C ASP A 243 17.48 5.93 -22.04
N GLU A 244 16.46 5.32 -22.69
CA GLU A 244 15.84 5.85 -23.92
C GLU A 244 14.97 7.09 -23.65
N VAL A 245 14.63 7.38 -22.38
CA VAL A 245 13.80 8.53 -22.02
C VAL A 245 14.58 9.47 -21.07
N PRO A 246 15.38 10.42 -21.62
CA PRO A 246 16.25 11.28 -20.81
C PRO A 246 15.54 12.17 -19.79
N ALA A 247 14.23 12.35 -19.92
CA ALA A 247 13.40 13.10 -18.97
C ALA A 247 13.18 12.34 -17.65
N ILE A 248 13.50 11.04 -17.60
CA ILE A 248 13.36 10.20 -16.40
C ILE A 248 14.66 10.26 -15.59
N GLU A 249 14.58 10.85 -14.40
CA GLU A 249 15.66 10.84 -13.43
C GLU A 249 15.47 9.65 -12.49
N VAL A 250 16.27 8.58 -12.66
CA VAL A 250 16.16 7.35 -11.86
C VAL A 250 16.80 7.55 -10.49
N ASP A 251 16.01 7.50 -9.42
CA ASP A 251 16.53 7.53 -8.04
C ASP A 251 17.13 6.16 -7.67
N TYR A 252 16.41 5.09 -7.96
CA TYR A 252 16.93 3.72 -7.83
C TYR A 252 16.25 2.77 -8.80
N LEU A 253 16.99 1.73 -9.20
CA LEU A 253 16.51 0.54 -9.91
C LEU A 253 17.22 -0.66 -9.30
N GLN A 254 16.48 -1.56 -8.64
CA GLN A 254 17.06 -2.64 -7.85
C GLN A 254 16.28 -3.94 -7.96
N VAL A 255 17.01 -5.06 -7.94
CA VAL A 255 16.46 -6.40 -7.70
C VAL A 255 16.72 -6.75 -6.24
N ARG A 256 15.70 -7.17 -5.53
CA ARG A 256 15.76 -7.58 -4.12
C ARG A 256 15.02 -8.91 -3.93
N ASP A 257 15.27 -9.61 -2.84
CA ASP A 257 14.40 -10.72 -2.44
C ASP A 257 12.99 -10.22 -2.03
N PRO A 258 12.00 -11.11 -1.84
CA PRO A 258 10.64 -10.68 -1.48
C PRO A 258 10.53 -9.96 -0.12
N MET A 259 11.53 -10.07 0.76
CA MET A 259 11.60 -9.35 2.04
C MET A 259 12.48 -8.09 1.95
N LEU A 260 12.90 -7.74 0.72
CA LEU A 260 13.78 -6.61 0.39
C LEU A 260 15.20 -6.71 0.94
N GLY A 261 15.66 -7.92 1.22
CA GLY A 261 17.06 -8.26 1.39
C GLY A 261 17.84 -8.25 0.07
N PRO A 262 19.10 -8.70 0.05
CA PRO A 262 19.90 -8.81 -1.16
C PRO A 262 19.21 -9.64 -2.25
N ALA A 263 19.50 -9.32 -3.53
CA ALA A 263 18.99 -10.10 -4.66
C ALA A 263 19.36 -11.58 -4.52
N PRO A 264 18.42 -12.51 -4.70
CA PRO A 264 18.73 -13.94 -4.67
C PRO A 264 19.54 -14.33 -5.91
N TYR A 265 20.32 -15.40 -5.79
CA TYR A 265 21.01 -16.00 -6.94
C TYR A 265 20.00 -16.65 -7.91
N GLU A 266 18.96 -17.29 -7.36
CA GLU A 266 17.87 -17.96 -8.09
C GLU A 266 16.57 -17.90 -7.27
N GLY A 267 15.42 -17.84 -7.96
CA GLY A 267 14.08 -17.89 -7.37
C GLY A 267 13.42 -16.52 -7.25
N ALA A 268 12.39 -16.46 -6.42
CA ALA A 268 11.52 -15.29 -6.30
C ALA A 268 12.27 -14.03 -5.87
N ALA A 269 12.02 -12.95 -6.60
CA ALA A 269 12.60 -11.63 -6.33
C ALA A 269 11.60 -10.52 -6.68
N ARG A 270 11.99 -9.29 -6.38
CA ARG A 270 11.24 -8.07 -6.72
C ARG A 270 12.15 -7.11 -7.46
N LEU A 271 11.74 -6.67 -8.63
CA LEU A 271 12.36 -5.57 -9.35
C LEU A 271 11.60 -4.29 -8.97
N LEU A 272 12.34 -3.30 -8.45
CA LEU A 272 11.79 -2.05 -7.93
C LEU A 272 12.42 -0.88 -8.67
N VAL A 273 11.62 0.15 -8.94
CA VAL A 273 12.07 1.41 -9.53
C VAL A 273 11.45 2.60 -8.81
N ALA A 274 12.25 3.63 -8.60
CA ALA A 274 11.78 4.97 -8.29
C ALA A 274 12.46 5.96 -9.23
N ALA A 275 11.67 6.89 -9.75
CA ALA A 275 12.17 7.90 -10.68
C ALA A 275 11.38 9.21 -10.55
N ARG A 276 11.99 10.30 -11.02
CA ARG A 276 11.38 11.61 -11.13
C ARG A 276 11.10 11.93 -12.58
N LEU A 277 9.94 12.52 -12.81
CA LEU A 277 9.54 13.17 -14.05
C LEU A 277 9.12 14.58 -13.68
N GLY A 278 9.92 15.55 -14.05
CA GLY A 278 9.76 16.92 -13.60
C GLY A 278 9.72 17.01 -12.06
N ARG A 279 8.58 17.43 -11.52
CA ARG A 279 8.36 17.54 -10.07
C ARG A 279 7.79 16.27 -9.42
N THR A 280 7.30 15.34 -10.24
CA THR A 280 6.57 14.17 -9.77
C THR A 280 7.50 12.98 -9.58
N ARG A 281 7.55 12.46 -8.37
CA ARG A 281 8.26 11.22 -8.06
C ARG A 281 7.30 10.05 -8.10
N LEU A 282 7.63 9.06 -8.92
CA LEU A 282 6.87 7.85 -9.15
C LEU A 282 7.64 6.64 -8.62
N VAL A 283 6.91 5.67 -8.09
CA VAL A 283 7.44 4.38 -7.68
C VAL A 283 6.61 3.27 -8.30
N ASP A 284 7.29 2.20 -8.69
CA ASP A 284 6.64 1.00 -9.20
C ASP A 284 7.50 -0.23 -8.92
N ASN A 285 6.93 -1.41 -9.05
CA ASN A 285 7.64 -2.65 -8.87
C ASN A 285 6.92 -3.83 -9.51
N ILE A 286 7.65 -4.92 -9.77
CA ILE A 286 7.09 -6.16 -10.28
C ILE A 286 7.79 -7.37 -9.66
N ALA A 287 7.03 -8.47 -9.45
CA ALA A 287 7.61 -9.75 -9.07
C ALA A 287 8.38 -10.34 -10.26
N VAL A 288 9.56 -10.88 -10.00
CA VAL A 288 10.39 -11.57 -10.98
C VAL A 288 10.86 -12.90 -10.40
N ASP A 289 11.23 -13.85 -11.28
CA ASP A 289 11.78 -15.14 -10.88
C ASP A 289 13.18 -15.26 -11.50
N ILE A 290 14.19 -15.08 -10.69
CA ILE A 290 15.59 -15.00 -11.11
C ILE A 290 16.11 -16.40 -11.44
N GLY A 291 16.79 -16.56 -12.58
CA GLY A 291 17.42 -17.81 -12.98
C GLY A 291 16.44 -18.91 -13.43
N ALA A 292 15.13 -18.72 -13.34
CA ALA A 292 14.17 -19.68 -13.83
C ALA A 292 14.24 -19.75 -15.36
N SER A 293 14.66 -20.90 -15.91
CA SER A 293 14.54 -21.15 -17.35
C SER A 293 13.08 -21.03 -17.75
N SER A 294 12.77 -20.13 -18.68
CA SER A 294 11.44 -20.05 -19.29
C SER A 294 11.16 -21.38 -19.99
N GLY A 295 10.48 -22.29 -19.28
CA GLY A 295 9.86 -23.45 -19.90
C GLY A 295 8.91 -22.93 -20.98
N ILE A 296 9.00 -23.48 -22.18
CA ILE A 296 8.27 -23.10 -23.41
C ILE A 296 6.75 -23.40 -23.28
N ASP A 297 6.21 -23.43 -22.09
CA ASP A 297 4.78 -23.54 -21.80
C ASP A 297 4.28 -22.21 -21.26
N GLY A 298 3.79 -21.39 -22.20
CA GLY A 298 3.41 -20.00 -22.03
C GLY A 298 2.20 -19.72 -21.11
N HIS A 299 2.33 -20.05 -19.84
CA HIS A 299 1.48 -19.47 -18.79
C HIS A 299 2.37 -19.04 -17.62
N PRO A 300 2.33 -17.75 -17.23
CA PRO A 300 2.95 -17.36 -15.97
C PRO A 300 2.26 -18.16 -14.86
N ARG A 301 3.04 -18.92 -14.11
CA ARG A 301 2.53 -19.53 -12.87
C ARG A 301 2.18 -18.36 -11.95
N VAL A 302 0.89 -18.14 -11.77
CA VAL A 302 0.37 -17.32 -10.68
C VAL A 302 0.85 -18.01 -9.41
N GLY A 303 1.85 -17.43 -8.76
CA GLY A 303 2.41 -17.97 -7.53
C GLY A 303 1.29 -18.16 -6.52
N SER A 304 1.04 -19.41 -6.16
CA SER A 304 0.21 -19.75 -5.00
C SER A 304 0.94 -19.19 -3.77
N ASN A 305 0.44 -18.08 -3.24
CA ASN A 305 0.88 -17.51 -1.97
C ASN A 305 0.37 -18.37 -0.80
N ASP A 306 0.68 -19.66 -0.81
CA ASP A 306 0.54 -20.54 0.33
C ASP A 306 1.89 -20.63 1.06
N HIS A 307 2.33 -19.53 1.66
CA HIS A 307 3.29 -19.63 2.76
C HIS A 307 2.54 -20.10 4.01
N GLU A 308 2.30 -21.41 4.07
CA GLU A 308 2.07 -22.08 5.34
C GLU A 308 3.31 -21.85 6.22
N LEU A 309 3.12 -21.09 7.28
CA LEU A 309 4.12 -20.92 8.34
C LEU A 309 4.36 -22.29 9.00
N PRO A 310 5.63 -22.73 9.25
CA PRO A 310 5.99 -24.10 9.66
C PRO A 310 5.78 -24.39 11.15
N TRP A 311 4.73 -23.89 11.76
CA TRP A 311 4.43 -24.19 13.17
C TRP A 311 2.94 -24.22 13.44
N ARG A 312 2.35 -25.36 13.01
CA ARG A 312 1.19 -25.96 13.63
C ARG A 312 1.67 -27.26 14.27
N ASN A 313 1.81 -27.25 15.57
CA ASN A 313 1.56 -28.37 16.49
C ASN A 313 0.89 -27.80 17.73
#